data_bbd82ae7812b25c19aeab407f27ad232
#
_entry.id   bbd82ae7812b25c19aeab407f27ad232
#
_cell.length_a   1.000
_cell.length_b   1.000
_cell.length_c   1.000
_cell.angle_alpha   90.00
_cell.angle_beta   90.00
_cell.angle_gamma   90.00
#
_symmetry.space_group_name_H-M   'P 1'
#
loop_
_entity.id
_entity.type
_entity.pdbx_description
1 polymer ?
#
loop_
_entity_poly.entity_id
_entity_poly.type
_entity_poly.pdbx_seq_one_letter_code
_entity_poly.pdbx_strand_id
1 'polypeptide(L)'
;MIYQQQARFPEGFLWGASTSAYQVEGAWNEDGKGPSVVDMLSHPPGTADFRIASDHYHRVEEDVALMAEMGLKAYRFSVAWSRVIPDGDGPVNPGGLAFYHRLIDALTRHGITPIVTLYHFDLPWALELKGGWLNRNTGEAFVRYARLLFSEFAAKVPLWLTINEQNTMILHPGAIGVPADRPLPDKKALYQQNHHMMLAQAQIFTLCHREFPGVRIGPAINTTSMYAESCKPEDAIAAHNWETLRCWSFLDVAVHGRYNALAWAYMQDRGLAPQVQPEDALILQQGRPDFIAINYYSTATIAASRGDGADVAPRAGDQQIMLGEEGVYRPAENPWVGKTPYGWVVDPVGLRLTLRKVCERYGLPVLISENGMGAPDKLEHDGTVNDDYRIAFLQAHIEQMRLAIADGVELMGYCPWAAIDVVSTHQGYAKRYGFIYVDRGEDDLKRLQRIRKRSFWWYKDVIAQNGNHDESQR
;
A
#
# COMPACT_ATOMS: atom_id res chain seq x y z
N MET A 1 24.61 3.91 -14.46
CA MET A 1 24.75 4.75 -15.68
C MET A 1 24.86 6.18 -15.23
N ILE A 2 25.74 6.93 -15.80
CA ILE A 2 25.91 8.38 -15.54
C ILE A 2 25.33 9.11 -16.74
N TYR A 3 24.29 9.92 -16.52
CA TYR A 3 23.62 10.65 -17.59
C TYR A 3 24.26 12.04 -17.76
N GLN A 4 24.42 12.47 -19.00
CA GLN A 4 24.92 13.81 -19.33
C GLN A 4 23.84 14.89 -19.17
N GLN A 5 22.58 14.52 -19.32
CA GLN A 5 21.44 15.42 -19.12
C GLN A 5 20.66 14.98 -17.88
N GLN A 6 20.30 15.94 -17.06
CA GLN A 6 19.40 15.69 -15.93
C GLN A 6 17.97 15.47 -16.45
N ALA A 7 17.37 14.34 -16.08
CA ALA A 7 15.95 14.15 -16.31
C ALA A 7 15.13 15.09 -15.41
N ARG A 8 13.99 15.52 -15.94
CA ARG A 8 12.98 16.30 -15.19
C ARG A 8 11.76 15.44 -14.96
N PHE A 9 11.05 15.70 -13.89
CA PHE A 9 9.72 15.13 -13.72
C PHE A 9 8.78 15.64 -14.81
N PRO A 10 7.89 14.79 -15.37
CA PRO A 10 6.97 15.20 -16.40
C PRO A 10 6.08 16.36 -15.95
N GLU A 11 5.64 17.18 -16.89
CA GLU A 11 4.56 18.12 -16.64
C GLU A 11 3.29 17.34 -16.28
N GLY A 12 2.58 17.74 -15.22
CA GLY A 12 1.43 17.00 -14.72
C GLY A 12 1.77 15.79 -13.84
N PHE A 13 3.04 15.64 -13.40
CA PHE A 13 3.41 14.61 -12.43
C PHE A 13 2.56 14.71 -11.15
N LEU A 14 2.00 13.59 -10.70
CA LEU A 14 1.09 13.55 -9.56
C LEU A 14 1.86 13.54 -8.23
N TRP A 15 2.30 14.73 -7.79
CA TRP A 15 2.85 14.94 -6.46
C TRP A 15 1.72 14.82 -5.43
N GLY A 16 1.64 13.68 -4.76
CA GLY A 16 0.54 13.36 -3.86
C GLY A 16 0.98 13.04 -2.44
N ALA A 17 0.07 12.47 -1.71
CA ALA A 17 0.29 11.75 -0.45
C ALA A 17 -0.81 10.69 -0.29
N SER A 18 -0.64 9.77 0.64
CA SER A 18 -1.56 8.65 0.83
C SER A 18 -2.02 8.48 2.28
N THR A 19 -3.16 7.80 2.46
CA THR A 19 -3.65 7.23 3.71
C THR A 19 -4.50 5.99 3.43
N SER A 20 -4.93 5.29 4.50
CA SER A 20 -5.98 4.27 4.42
C SER A 20 -7.16 4.62 5.35
N ALA A 21 -8.35 4.15 4.99
CA ALA A 21 -9.57 4.45 5.71
C ALA A 21 -9.47 4.12 7.20
N TYR A 22 -9.18 2.88 7.54
CA TYR A 22 -9.18 2.43 8.93
C TYR A 22 -8.10 3.11 9.79
N GLN A 23 -6.98 3.56 9.19
CA GLN A 23 -5.88 4.18 9.95
C GLN A 23 -6.10 5.67 10.23
N VAL A 24 -7.01 6.34 9.51
CA VAL A 24 -7.22 7.79 9.67
C VAL A 24 -8.65 8.20 9.98
N GLU A 25 -9.66 7.50 9.44
CA GLU A 25 -11.05 7.99 9.50
C GLU A 25 -11.57 8.07 10.93
N GLY A 26 -11.42 7.01 11.72
CA GLY A 26 -12.17 6.88 12.96
C GLY A 26 -13.66 6.65 12.69
N ALA A 27 -14.54 7.15 13.58
CA ALA A 27 -15.99 7.02 13.43
C ALA A 27 -16.41 5.56 13.09
N TRP A 28 -15.79 4.60 13.76
CA TRP A 28 -15.81 3.16 13.42
C TRP A 28 -17.21 2.54 13.45
N ASN A 29 -18.15 3.14 14.18
CA ASN A 29 -19.54 2.69 14.34
C ASN A 29 -20.56 3.82 14.14
N GLU A 30 -20.19 4.89 13.42
CA GLU A 30 -21.04 6.03 13.16
C GLU A 30 -21.71 5.94 11.78
N ASP A 31 -22.85 6.62 11.63
CA ASP A 31 -23.61 6.78 10.38
C ASP A 31 -23.87 5.44 9.65
N GLY A 32 -24.12 4.38 10.42
CA GLY A 32 -24.47 3.07 9.89
C GLY A 32 -23.30 2.25 9.37
N LYS A 33 -22.03 2.63 9.64
CA LYS A 33 -20.88 1.78 9.30
C LYS A 33 -20.95 0.45 10.03
N GLY A 34 -20.82 -0.65 9.29
CA GLY A 34 -20.63 -2.00 9.85
C GLY A 34 -19.20 -2.21 10.34
N PRO A 35 -18.97 -3.19 11.24
CA PRO A 35 -17.64 -3.53 11.67
C PRO A 35 -16.84 -4.17 10.52
N SER A 36 -15.53 -3.99 10.53
CA SER A 36 -14.55 -4.68 9.70
C SER A 36 -13.65 -5.58 10.53
N VAL A 37 -12.86 -6.43 9.89
CA VAL A 37 -11.89 -7.29 10.60
C VAL A 37 -10.92 -6.48 11.45
N VAL A 38 -10.52 -5.28 11.02
CA VAL A 38 -9.60 -4.41 11.78
C VAL A 38 -10.26 -3.80 13.02
N ASP A 39 -11.57 -3.56 12.99
CA ASP A 39 -12.32 -3.08 14.17
C ASP A 39 -12.42 -4.15 15.27
N MET A 40 -12.22 -5.42 14.89
CA MET A 40 -12.27 -6.58 15.78
C MET A 40 -10.91 -7.00 16.33
N LEU A 41 -9.84 -6.26 16.00
CA LEU A 41 -8.50 -6.56 16.50
C LEU A 41 -8.34 -6.21 17.97
N SER A 42 -7.57 -7.03 18.66
CA SER A 42 -7.05 -6.69 20.00
C SER A 42 -5.75 -5.91 19.84
N HIS A 43 -5.67 -4.79 20.55
CA HIS A 43 -4.45 -3.99 20.61
C HIS A 43 -3.76 -4.20 21.95
N PRO A 44 -2.41 -4.22 21.99
CA PRO A 44 -1.68 -4.23 23.25
C PRO A 44 -2.08 -3.03 24.13
N PRO A 45 -2.14 -3.17 25.46
CA PRO A 45 -2.36 -2.03 26.35
C PRO A 45 -1.38 -0.88 26.06
N GLY A 46 -1.87 0.35 26.03
CA GLY A 46 -1.06 1.54 25.71
C GLY A 46 -0.73 1.68 24.23
N THR A 47 -1.47 1.01 23.35
CA THR A 47 -1.37 1.19 21.88
C THR A 47 -2.71 1.68 21.35
N ALA A 48 -2.69 2.77 20.61
CA ALA A 48 -3.90 3.33 19.99
C ALA A 48 -4.55 2.35 19.04
N ASP A 49 -5.88 2.25 19.13
CA ASP A 49 -6.70 1.51 18.18
C ASP A 49 -7.20 2.40 17.03
N PHE A 50 -7.96 1.79 16.11
CA PHE A 50 -8.48 2.46 14.93
C PHE A 50 -9.85 3.12 15.12
N ARG A 51 -10.45 3.05 16.31
CA ARG A 51 -11.84 3.48 16.54
C ARG A 51 -12.04 4.98 16.36
N ILE A 52 -11.05 5.76 16.80
CA ILE A 52 -11.01 7.22 16.58
C ILE A 52 -9.94 7.57 15.57
N ALA A 53 -8.85 6.81 15.53
CA ALA A 53 -7.72 7.02 14.62
C ALA A 53 -7.26 8.49 14.63
N SER A 54 -7.22 9.15 13.49
CA SER A 54 -6.91 10.57 13.36
C SER A 54 -8.16 11.46 13.29
N ASP A 55 -9.35 10.87 13.44
CA ASP A 55 -10.63 11.59 13.36
C ASP A 55 -10.83 12.34 12.02
N HIS A 56 -10.29 11.78 10.95
CA HIS A 56 -10.41 12.36 9.60
C HIS A 56 -11.87 12.44 9.14
N TYR A 57 -12.73 11.50 9.58
CA TYR A 57 -14.15 11.47 9.25
C TYR A 57 -14.85 12.80 9.58
N HIS A 58 -14.56 13.38 10.74
CA HIS A 58 -15.14 14.65 11.17
C HIS A 58 -14.36 15.89 10.69
N ARG A 59 -13.11 15.69 10.20
CA ARG A 59 -12.16 16.78 9.89
C ARG A 59 -11.78 16.86 8.42
N VAL A 60 -12.60 16.30 7.52
CA VAL A 60 -12.32 16.26 6.08
C VAL A 60 -11.95 17.62 5.52
N GLU A 61 -12.74 18.67 5.84
CA GLU A 61 -12.52 20.02 5.30
C GLU A 61 -11.19 20.62 5.80
N GLU A 62 -10.86 20.45 7.09
CA GLU A 62 -9.60 20.89 7.68
C GLU A 62 -8.41 20.15 7.03
N ASP A 63 -8.48 18.84 6.96
CA ASP A 63 -7.39 18.01 6.45
C ASP A 63 -7.15 18.26 4.95
N VAL A 64 -8.21 18.35 4.15
CA VAL A 64 -8.10 18.65 2.71
C VAL A 64 -7.58 20.07 2.48
N ALA A 65 -7.98 21.05 3.29
CA ALA A 65 -7.44 22.42 3.20
C ALA A 65 -5.93 22.45 3.48
N LEU A 66 -5.44 21.66 4.44
CA LEU A 66 -4.01 21.52 4.72
C LEU A 66 -3.27 20.82 3.57
N MET A 67 -3.87 19.79 2.96
CA MET A 67 -3.30 19.14 1.76
C MET A 67 -3.21 20.12 0.58
N ALA A 68 -4.21 20.97 0.40
CA ALA A 68 -4.20 22.02 -0.62
C ALA A 68 -3.14 23.10 -0.32
N GLU A 69 -2.97 23.49 0.94
CA GLU A 69 -1.91 24.43 1.37
C GLU A 69 -0.52 23.84 1.08
N MET A 70 -0.32 22.54 1.29
CA MET A 70 0.91 21.82 0.94
C MET A 70 1.13 21.75 -0.59
N GLY A 71 0.09 22.00 -1.37
CA GLY A 71 0.15 22.02 -2.83
C GLY A 71 -0.05 20.67 -3.49
N LEU A 72 -0.60 19.67 -2.78
CA LEU A 72 -0.81 18.33 -3.33
C LEU A 72 -1.57 18.38 -4.66
N LYS A 73 -1.14 17.58 -5.61
CA LYS A 73 -1.79 17.36 -6.91
C LYS A 73 -2.67 16.12 -6.91
N ALA A 74 -2.40 15.20 -6.01
CA ALA A 74 -3.19 13.98 -5.84
C ALA A 74 -3.28 13.58 -4.36
N TYR A 75 -4.37 12.91 -4.01
CA TYR A 75 -4.51 12.26 -2.71
C TYR A 75 -5.02 10.84 -2.90
N ARG A 76 -4.22 9.87 -2.47
CA ARG A 76 -4.60 8.46 -2.48
C ARG A 76 -5.20 8.10 -1.13
N PHE A 77 -6.41 7.58 -1.14
CA PHE A 77 -7.11 7.08 0.04
C PHE A 77 -7.86 5.79 -0.28
N SER A 78 -8.23 5.02 0.73
CA SER A 78 -9.09 3.87 0.54
C SER A 78 -10.53 4.17 0.98
N VAL A 79 -11.46 3.41 0.43
CA VAL A 79 -12.86 3.40 0.87
C VAL A 79 -13.07 2.24 1.83
N ALA A 80 -13.57 2.50 3.03
CA ALA A 80 -13.97 1.45 3.96
C ALA A 80 -15.21 0.73 3.41
N TRP A 81 -15.04 -0.49 2.96
CA TRP A 81 -16.11 -1.28 2.36
C TRP A 81 -17.33 -1.40 3.29
N SER A 82 -17.10 -1.67 4.58
CA SER A 82 -18.17 -1.77 5.58
C SER A 82 -18.85 -0.44 5.93
N ARG A 83 -18.28 0.71 5.53
CA ARG A 83 -18.95 2.01 5.65
C ARG A 83 -19.98 2.19 4.54
N VAL A 84 -19.70 1.67 3.35
CA VAL A 84 -20.58 1.79 2.17
C VAL A 84 -21.61 0.66 2.12
N ILE A 85 -21.21 -0.57 2.41
CA ILE A 85 -22.08 -1.75 2.52
C ILE A 85 -21.77 -2.43 3.87
N PRO A 86 -22.53 -2.15 4.93
CA PRO A 86 -22.22 -2.59 6.30
C PRO A 86 -21.95 -4.08 6.45
N ASP A 87 -22.74 -4.92 5.76
CA ASP A 87 -22.59 -6.38 5.74
C ASP A 87 -21.68 -6.88 4.61
N GLY A 88 -21.09 -5.98 3.83
CA GLY A 88 -20.23 -6.27 2.69
C GLY A 88 -20.97 -6.75 1.42
N ASP A 89 -22.14 -7.37 1.57
CA ASP A 89 -22.99 -7.83 0.47
C ASP A 89 -24.47 -7.69 0.89
N GLY A 90 -24.98 -6.48 0.87
CA GLY A 90 -26.31 -6.14 1.36
C GLY A 90 -26.73 -4.74 0.91
N PRO A 91 -27.63 -4.11 1.66
CA PRO A 91 -28.07 -2.75 1.36
C PRO A 91 -26.93 -1.74 1.42
N VAL A 92 -26.97 -0.78 0.51
CA VAL A 92 -26.05 0.35 0.50
C VAL A 92 -26.38 1.31 1.65
N ASN A 93 -25.36 1.77 2.36
CA ASN A 93 -25.48 2.77 3.42
C ASN A 93 -25.35 4.19 2.83
N PRO A 94 -26.44 4.98 2.78
CA PRO A 94 -26.38 6.33 2.23
C PRO A 94 -25.44 7.26 3.02
N GLY A 95 -25.32 7.08 4.36
CA GLY A 95 -24.40 7.85 5.19
C GLY A 95 -22.93 7.64 4.81
N GLY A 96 -22.58 6.39 4.51
CA GLY A 96 -21.23 6.05 4.03
C GLY A 96 -20.92 6.67 2.67
N LEU A 97 -21.83 6.60 1.71
CA LEU A 97 -21.67 7.29 0.42
C LEU A 97 -21.55 8.80 0.59
N ALA A 98 -22.40 9.40 1.42
CA ALA A 98 -22.39 10.85 1.68
C ALA A 98 -21.02 11.32 2.23
N PHE A 99 -20.36 10.52 3.07
CA PHE A 99 -19.02 10.83 3.55
C PHE A 99 -18.01 10.89 2.40
N TYR A 100 -17.97 9.87 1.52
CA TYR A 100 -17.02 9.86 0.40
C TYR A 100 -17.35 10.90 -0.67
N HIS A 101 -18.61 11.24 -0.89
CA HIS A 101 -18.98 12.41 -1.72
C HIS A 101 -18.38 13.70 -1.13
N ARG A 102 -18.52 13.93 0.18
CA ARG A 102 -17.94 15.10 0.85
C ARG A 102 -16.43 15.16 0.70
N LEU A 103 -15.73 14.04 0.89
CA LEU A 103 -14.27 13.97 0.73
C LEU A 103 -13.84 14.25 -0.72
N ILE A 104 -14.44 13.56 -1.69
CA ILE A 104 -14.11 13.72 -3.11
C ILE A 104 -14.43 15.14 -3.59
N ASP A 105 -15.54 15.71 -3.15
CA ASP A 105 -15.93 17.08 -3.49
C ASP A 105 -14.97 18.12 -2.90
N ALA A 106 -14.51 17.90 -1.66
CA ALA A 106 -13.49 18.74 -1.05
C ALA A 106 -12.17 18.69 -1.85
N LEU A 107 -11.70 17.50 -2.22
CA LEU A 107 -10.51 17.34 -3.04
C LEU A 107 -10.65 18.04 -4.39
N THR A 108 -11.79 17.82 -5.08
CA THR A 108 -12.05 18.39 -6.41
C THR A 108 -12.09 19.92 -6.36
N ARG A 109 -12.72 20.51 -5.34
CA ARG A 109 -12.75 21.98 -5.13
C ARG A 109 -11.36 22.58 -5.00
N HIS A 110 -10.43 21.84 -4.44
CA HIS A 110 -9.03 22.27 -4.28
C HIS A 110 -8.11 21.84 -5.44
N GLY A 111 -8.65 21.23 -6.49
CA GLY A 111 -7.86 20.77 -7.65
C GLY A 111 -6.93 19.60 -7.32
N ILE A 112 -7.24 18.82 -6.29
CA ILE A 112 -6.50 17.62 -5.89
C ILE A 112 -7.16 16.40 -6.55
N THR A 113 -6.42 15.66 -7.36
CA THR A 113 -6.90 14.44 -8.03
C THR A 113 -7.11 13.32 -7.02
N PRO A 114 -8.35 12.78 -6.87
CA PRO A 114 -8.57 11.61 -6.04
C PRO A 114 -7.99 10.35 -6.68
N ILE A 115 -7.27 9.53 -5.89
CA ILE A 115 -6.84 8.18 -6.25
C ILE A 115 -7.47 7.25 -5.23
N VAL A 116 -8.40 6.41 -5.66
CA VAL A 116 -9.19 5.58 -4.75
C VAL A 116 -8.71 4.14 -4.75
N THR A 117 -8.43 3.61 -3.56
CA THR A 117 -8.20 2.18 -3.33
C THR A 117 -9.50 1.53 -2.88
N LEU A 118 -9.95 0.52 -3.61
CA LEU A 118 -11.21 -0.18 -3.31
C LEU A 118 -11.16 -0.97 -1.99
N TYR A 119 -10.02 -1.61 -1.68
CA TYR A 119 -9.86 -2.47 -0.51
C TYR A 119 -8.47 -2.34 0.09
N HIS A 120 -8.40 -2.00 1.38
CA HIS A 120 -7.16 -1.82 2.13
C HIS A 120 -7.23 -2.53 3.49
N PHE A 121 -7.27 -3.88 3.48
CA PHE A 121 -7.26 -4.80 4.63
C PHE A 121 -8.54 -4.90 5.47
N ASP A 122 -9.45 -3.98 5.36
CA ASP A 122 -10.62 -3.79 6.21
C ASP A 122 -11.86 -4.55 5.69
N LEU A 123 -11.74 -5.87 5.51
CA LEU A 123 -12.84 -6.72 5.08
C LEU A 123 -14.05 -6.58 6.04
N PRO A 124 -15.28 -6.37 5.52
CA PRO A 124 -16.48 -6.38 6.36
C PRO A 124 -16.58 -7.65 7.21
N TRP A 125 -16.77 -7.45 8.51
CA TRP A 125 -16.82 -8.57 9.48
C TRP A 125 -17.86 -9.63 9.12
N ALA A 126 -19.02 -9.22 8.59
CA ALA A 126 -20.05 -10.13 8.16
C ALA A 126 -19.62 -11.07 7.01
N LEU A 127 -18.70 -10.61 6.13
CA LEU A 127 -18.10 -11.48 5.10
C LEU A 127 -17.04 -12.39 5.72
N GLU A 128 -16.26 -11.91 6.68
CA GLU A 128 -15.29 -12.75 7.40
C GLU A 128 -15.97 -13.89 8.13
N LEU A 129 -17.11 -13.65 8.76
CA LEU A 129 -17.92 -14.70 9.42
C LEU A 129 -18.43 -15.76 8.44
N LYS A 130 -18.54 -15.45 7.16
CA LYS A 130 -18.95 -16.36 6.08
C LYS A 130 -17.77 -17.05 5.39
N GLY A 131 -16.56 -16.94 5.95
CA GLY A 131 -15.34 -17.56 5.44
C GLY A 131 -14.38 -16.59 4.72
N GLY A 132 -14.64 -15.27 4.76
CA GLY A 132 -13.76 -14.25 4.21
C GLY A 132 -13.38 -14.52 2.75
N TRP A 133 -12.15 -14.28 2.38
CA TRP A 133 -11.65 -14.51 1.02
C TRP A 133 -11.52 -16.00 0.62
N LEU A 134 -11.65 -16.94 1.56
CA LEU A 134 -11.80 -18.38 1.22
C LEU A 134 -13.14 -18.68 0.58
N ASN A 135 -14.16 -17.88 0.86
CA ASN A 135 -15.43 -17.99 0.21
C ASN A 135 -15.41 -17.22 -1.13
N ARG A 136 -15.57 -17.95 -2.24
CA ARG A 136 -15.58 -17.37 -3.59
C ARG A 136 -16.62 -16.24 -3.76
N ASN A 137 -17.76 -16.33 -3.05
CA ASN A 137 -18.81 -15.32 -3.08
C ASN A 137 -18.34 -13.95 -2.53
N THR A 138 -17.32 -13.92 -1.68
CA THR A 138 -16.69 -12.67 -1.24
C THR A 138 -16.08 -11.90 -2.43
N GLY A 139 -15.45 -12.62 -3.37
CA GLY A 139 -14.95 -12.02 -4.61
C GLY A 139 -16.06 -11.42 -5.47
N GLU A 140 -17.20 -12.11 -5.58
CA GLU A 140 -18.38 -11.59 -6.30
C GLU A 140 -18.98 -10.35 -5.60
N ALA A 141 -19.06 -10.37 -4.26
CA ALA A 141 -19.48 -9.21 -3.49
C ALA A 141 -18.55 -8.02 -3.69
N PHE A 142 -17.24 -8.25 -3.76
CA PHE A 142 -16.24 -7.23 -4.05
C PHE A 142 -16.42 -6.61 -5.45
N VAL A 143 -16.75 -7.41 -6.46
CA VAL A 143 -17.07 -6.91 -7.80
C VAL A 143 -18.32 -6.03 -7.80
N ARG A 144 -19.39 -6.43 -7.06
CA ARG A 144 -20.61 -5.62 -6.91
C ARG A 144 -20.33 -4.29 -6.19
N TYR A 145 -19.54 -4.33 -5.12
CA TYR A 145 -19.08 -3.15 -4.40
C TYR A 145 -18.27 -2.21 -5.29
N ALA A 146 -17.31 -2.73 -6.06
CA ALA A 146 -16.52 -1.93 -7.00
C ALA A 146 -17.41 -1.24 -8.04
N ARG A 147 -18.38 -1.98 -8.63
CA ARG A 147 -19.34 -1.40 -9.57
C ARG A 147 -20.14 -0.25 -8.96
N LEU A 148 -20.60 -0.40 -7.72
CA LEU A 148 -21.27 0.68 -6.99
C LEU A 148 -20.39 1.92 -6.88
N LEU A 149 -19.14 1.75 -6.44
CA LEU A 149 -18.22 2.88 -6.29
C LEU A 149 -17.89 3.56 -7.62
N PHE A 150 -17.72 2.80 -8.70
CA PHE A 150 -17.53 3.40 -10.03
C PHE A 150 -18.78 4.18 -10.47
N SER A 151 -19.98 3.64 -10.25
CA SER A 151 -21.23 4.31 -10.59
C SER A 151 -21.39 5.64 -9.85
N GLU A 152 -20.97 5.69 -8.60
CA GLU A 152 -21.07 6.90 -7.76
C GLU A 152 -19.96 7.92 -8.05
N PHE A 153 -18.73 7.48 -8.32
CA PHE A 153 -17.58 8.37 -8.23
C PHE A 153 -16.73 8.47 -9.51
N ALA A 154 -16.91 7.62 -10.51
CA ALA A 154 -16.05 7.59 -11.70
C ALA A 154 -15.99 8.93 -12.46
N ALA A 155 -17.04 9.73 -12.39
CA ALA A 155 -17.07 11.07 -13.00
C ALA A 155 -16.06 12.06 -12.38
N LYS A 156 -15.62 11.82 -11.13
CA LYS A 156 -14.69 12.68 -10.38
C LYS A 156 -13.38 11.98 -10.03
N VAL A 157 -13.34 10.66 -10.08
CA VAL A 157 -12.19 9.83 -9.71
C VAL A 157 -11.61 9.16 -10.95
N PRO A 158 -10.51 9.67 -11.50
CA PRO A 158 -9.92 9.12 -12.73
C PRO A 158 -9.01 7.90 -12.50
N LEU A 159 -8.50 7.71 -11.28
CA LEU A 159 -7.52 6.68 -10.95
C LEU A 159 -7.97 5.80 -9.80
N TRP A 160 -7.92 4.48 -10.02
CA TRP A 160 -8.37 3.49 -9.06
C TRP A 160 -7.33 2.41 -8.81
N LEU A 161 -7.26 1.94 -7.59
CA LEU A 161 -6.48 0.78 -7.17
C LEU A 161 -7.42 -0.29 -6.63
N THR A 162 -7.19 -1.53 -7.00
CA THR A 162 -8.07 -2.63 -6.57
C THR A 162 -7.83 -3.02 -5.11
N ILE A 163 -6.78 -3.77 -4.86
CA ILE A 163 -6.45 -4.35 -3.56
C ILE A 163 -5.09 -3.82 -3.14
N ASN A 164 -5.02 -3.21 -1.96
CA ASN A 164 -3.74 -2.81 -1.39
C ASN A 164 -2.96 -4.01 -0.88
N GLU A 165 -1.71 -4.12 -1.29
CA GLU A 165 -0.74 -5.11 -0.78
C GLU A 165 -1.30 -6.52 -0.63
N GLN A 166 -1.94 -7.04 -1.68
CA GLN A 166 -2.47 -8.40 -1.67
C GLN A 166 -1.43 -9.42 -1.23
N ASN A 167 -0.18 -9.27 -1.68
CA ASN A 167 0.92 -10.14 -1.30
C ASN A 167 1.25 -10.08 0.20
N THR A 168 1.12 -8.94 0.85
CA THR A 168 1.32 -8.82 2.29
C THR A 168 0.27 -9.60 3.07
N MET A 169 -1.01 -9.55 2.64
CA MET A 169 -2.07 -10.35 3.26
C MET A 169 -1.82 -11.85 3.18
N ILE A 170 -1.23 -12.31 2.08
CA ILE A 170 -1.00 -13.74 1.83
C ILE A 170 0.28 -14.24 2.50
N LEU A 171 1.34 -13.45 2.45
CA LEU A 171 2.66 -13.85 2.95
C LEU A 171 2.89 -13.51 4.43
N HIS A 172 2.16 -12.54 4.96
CA HIS A 172 2.28 -12.05 6.33
C HIS A 172 0.91 -11.83 6.98
N PRO A 173 0.03 -12.84 7.04
CA PRO A 173 -1.35 -12.66 7.52
C PRO A 173 -1.42 -12.14 8.96
N GLY A 174 -0.46 -12.50 9.81
CA GLY A 174 -0.38 -12.00 11.18
C GLY A 174 0.01 -10.52 11.30
N ALA A 175 0.52 -9.91 10.21
CA ALA A 175 0.93 -8.51 10.21
C ALA A 175 -0.24 -7.54 9.95
N ILE A 176 -1.32 -8.00 9.36
CA ILE A 176 -2.45 -7.17 8.92
C ILE A 176 -3.78 -7.49 9.61
N GLY A 177 -3.70 -8.17 10.75
CA GLY A 177 -4.85 -8.29 11.61
C GLY A 177 -5.74 -9.49 11.34
N VAL A 178 -5.27 -10.64 11.76
CA VAL A 178 -6.19 -11.73 12.12
C VAL A 178 -6.64 -11.47 13.56
N PRO A 179 -7.96 -11.46 13.85
CA PRO A 179 -8.46 -11.34 15.22
C PRO A 179 -7.80 -12.36 16.15
N ALA A 180 -7.44 -11.92 17.36
CA ALA A 180 -6.64 -12.72 18.29
C ALA A 180 -7.31 -14.05 18.74
N ASP A 181 -8.62 -14.15 18.58
CA ASP A 181 -9.43 -15.35 18.88
C ASP A 181 -9.48 -16.36 17.71
N ARG A 182 -8.81 -16.05 16.59
CA ARG A 182 -8.79 -16.93 15.43
C ARG A 182 -7.39 -17.43 15.11
N PRO A 183 -7.26 -18.71 14.75
CA PRO A 183 -5.99 -19.21 14.23
C PRO A 183 -5.67 -18.53 12.88
N LEU A 184 -4.39 -18.31 12.65
CA LEU A 184 -3.94 -17.91 11.31
C LEU A 184 -4.36 -18.98 10.29
N PRO A 185 -4.86 -18.58 9.11
CA PRO A 185 -5.11 -19.53 8.04
C PRO A 185 -3.82 -20.31 7.71
N ASP A 186 -3.96 -21.58 7.39
CA ASP A 186 -2.83 -22.33 6.88
C ASP A 186 -2.37 -21.80 5.51
N LYS A 187 -1.14 -22.12 5.15
CA LYS A 187 -0.53 -21.58 3.94
C LYS A 187 -1.30 -21.96 2.67
N LYS A 188 -1.91 -23.15 2.62
CA LYS A 188 -2.73 -23.60 1.49
C LYS A 188 -4.01 -22.76 1.38
N ALA A 189 -4.67 -22.49 2.50
CA ALA A 189 -5.84 -21.61 2.55
C ALA A 189 -5.49 -20.18 2.09
N LEU A 190 -4.33 -19.66 2.48
CA LEU A 190 -3.86 -18.34 2.02
C LEU A 190 -3.67 -18.28 0.51
N TYR A 191 -3.09 -19.30 -0.11
CA TYR A 191 -2.96 -19.35 -1.58
C TYR A 191 -4.31 -19.52 -2.28
N GLN A 192 -5.28 -20.21 -1.65
CA GLN A 192 -6.65 -20.25 -2.17
C GLN A 192 -7.34 -18.89 -2.08
N GLN A 193 -7.19 -18.18 -0.97
CA GLN A 193 -7.65 -16.78 -0.83
C GLN A 193 -7.05 -15.90 -1.91
N ASN A 194 -5.73 -16.01 -2.12
CA ASN A 194 -5.04 -15.28 -3.17
C ASN A 194 -5.67 -15.51 -4.54
N HIS A 195 -5.98 -16.76 -4.88
CA HIS A 195 -6.62 -17.09 -6.16
C HIS A 195 -7.98 -16.38 -6.32
N HIS A 196 -8.83 -16.41 -5.29
CA HIS A 196 -10.13 -15.74 -5.33
C HIS A 196 -9.98 -14.21 -5.44
N MET A 197 -9.01 -13.62 -4.76
CA MET A 197 -8.70 -12.20 -4.86
C MET A 197 -8.21 -11.83 -6.27
N MET A 198 -7.37 -12.66 -6.91
CA MET A 198 -6.91 -12.47 -8.29
C MET A 198 -8.06 -12.50 -9.28
N LEU A 199 -9.00 -13.43 -9.13
CA LEU A 199 -10.21 -13.51 -9.96
C LEU A 199 -11.08 -12.27 -9.83
N ALA A 200 -11.34 -11.84 -8.60
CA ALA A 200 -12.13 -10.64 -8.34
C ALA A 200 -11.46 -9.40 -8.95
N GLN A 201 -10.13 -9.25 -8.79
CA GLN A 201 -9.36 -8.16 -9.38
C GLN A 201 -9.45 -8.16 -10.91
N ALA A 202 -9.29 -9.31 -11.57
CA ALA A 202 -9.39 -9.43 -13.01
C ALA A 202 -10.80 -9.08 -13.53
N GLN A 203 -11.84 -9.51 -12.82
CA GLN A 203 -13.23 -9.15 -13.13
C GLN A 203 -13.46 -7.63 -12.98
N ILE A 204 -12.87 -6.99 -11.97
CA ILE A 204 -12.99 -5.54 -11.76
C ILE A 204 -12.27 -4.78 -12.87
N PHE A 205 -11.09 -5.21 -13.33
CA PHE A 205 -10.43 -4.60 -14.49
C PHE A 205 -11.33 -4.66 -15.74
N THR A 206 -11.89 -5.85 -16.04
CA THR A 206 -12.80 -6.05 -17.17
C THR A 206 -14.05 -5.18 -17.04
N LEU A 207 -14.65 -5.14 -15.85
CA LEU A 207 -15.82 -4.31 -15.54
C LEU A 207 -15.53 -2.83 -15.77
N CYS A 208 -14.42 -2.33 -15.24
CA CYS A 208 -14.00 -0.93 -15.33
C CYS A 208 -13.90 -0.50 -16.80
N HIS A 209 -13.16 -1.25 -17.62
CA HIS A 209 -12.97 -0.93 -19.03
C HIS A 209 -14.26 -1.00 -19.87
N ARG A 210 -15.15 -1.96 -19.54
CA ARG A 210 -16.40 -2.13 -20.27
C ARG A 210 -17.44 -1.06 -19.95
N GLU A 211 -17.59 -0.70 -18.67
CA GLU A 211 -18.71 0.12 -18.20
C GLU A 211 -18.31 1.56 -17.88
N PHE A 212 -17.03 1.83 -17.63
CA PHE A 212 -16.52 3.15 -17.20
C PHE A 212 -15.32 3.60 -18.04
N PRO A 213 -15.47 3.76 -19.37
CA PRO A 213 -14.38 4.19 -20.24
C PRO A 213 -13.89 5.59 -19.82
N GLY A 214 -12.59 5.76 -19.73
CA GLY A 214 -11.95 7.00 -19.25
C GLY A 214 -11.44 6.92 -17.80
N VAL A 215 -11.82 5.90 -17.05
CA VAL A 215 -11.23 5.56 -15.74
C VAL A 215 -10.04 4.63 -15.97
N ARG A 216 -8.96 4.84 -15.23
CA ARG A 216 -7.78 3.97 -15.23
C ARG A 216 -7.68 3.21 -13.92
N ILE A 217 -7.32 1.94 -13.99
CA ILE A 217 -7.28 1.06 -12.82
C ILE A 217 -6.02 0.19 -12.82
N GLY A 218 -5.48 -0.06 -11.63
CA GLY A 218 -4.31 -0.94 -11.45
C GLY A 218 -4.29 -1.67 -10.12
N PRO A 219 -3.41 -2.68 -9.96
CA PRO A 219 -3.10 -3.29 -8.69
C PRO A 219 -2.24 -2.34 -7.85
N ALA A 220 -2.25 -2.50 -6.52
CA ALA A 220 -1.30 -1.87 -5.61
C ALA A 220 -0.57 -2.96 -4.82
N ILE A 221 0.72 -3.12 -5.06
CA ILE A 221 1.51 -4.21 -4.52
C ILE A 221 2.67 -3.71 -3.66
N ASN A 222 2.95 -4.38 -2.54
CA ASN A 222 4.18 -4.16 -1.80
C ASN A 222 5.33 -4.79 -2.61
N THR A 223 6.12 -3.96 -3.25
CA THR A 223 7.14 -4.42 -4.19
C THR A 223 8.48 -3.82 -3.81
N THR A 224 9.49 -4.66 -3.78
CA THR A 224 10.86 -4.26 -3.48
C THR A 224 11.87 -5.10 -4.24
N SER A 225 13.04 -4.55 -4.47
CA SER A 225 14.19 -5.30 -4.96
C SER A 225 14.89 -6.03 -3.82
N MET A 226 15.64 -7.05 -4.19
CA MET A 226 16.47 -7.78 -3.26
C MET A 226 17.90 -7.87 -3.78
N TYR A 227 18.81 -8.11 -2.86
CA TYR A 227 20.21 -8.40 -3.12
C TYR A 227 20.52 -9.83 -2.70
N ALA A 228 21.36 -10.52 -3.48
CA ALA A 228 22.00 -11.72 -2.99
C ALA A 228 23.03 -11.36 -1.91
N GLU A 229 23.14 -12.17 -0.84
CA GLU A 229 24.12 -11.96 0.23
C GLU A 229 25.55 -11.95 -0.32
N SER A 230 25.80 -12.77 -1.33
CA SER A 230 27.11 -12.89 -1.97
C SER A 230 26.98 -13.20 -3.46
N CYS A 231 28.12 -13.28 -4.16
CA CYS A 231 28.17 -13.72 -5.55
C CYS A 231 28.10 -15.23 -5.73
N LYS A 232 27.79 -16.02 -4.69
CA LYS A 232 27.55 -17.45 -4.84
C LYS A 232 26.32 -17.70 -5.70
N PRO A 233 26.37 -18.64 -6.66
CA PRO A 233 25.23 -18.96 -7.53
C PRO A 233 23.97 -19.33 -6.75
N GLU A 234 24.10 -20.03 -5.62
CA GLU A 234 22.99 -20.45 -4.76
C GLU A 234 22.31 -19.24 -4.11
N ASP A 235 23.05 -18.21 -3.68
CA ASP A 235 22.49 -16.98 -3.14
C ASP A 235 21.75 -16.18 -4.23
N ALA A 236 22.27 -16.17 -5.46
CA ALA A 236 21.60 -15.54 -6.58
C ALA A 236 20.26 -16.22 -6.93
N ILE A 237 20.23 -17.57 -6.91
CA ILE A 237 18.99 -18.35 -7.10
C ILE A 237 17.99 -18.08 -5.96
N ALA A 238 18.45 -18.05 -4.71
CA ALA A 238 17.61 -17.78 -3.56
C ALA A 238 16.98 -16.38 -3.64
N ALA A 239 17.76 -15.38 -4.02
CA ALA A 239 17.28 -14.01 -4.22
C ALA A 239 16.22 -13.94 -5.34
N HIS A 240 16.44 -14.63 -6.46
CA HIS A 240 15.47 -14.72 -7.55
C HIS A 240 14.18 -15.43 -7.12
N ASN A 241 14.27 -16.52 -6.35
CA ASN A 241 13.11 -17.23 -5.79
C ASN A 241 12.28 -16.31 -4.89
N TRP A 242 12.95 -15.58 -3.99
CA TRP A 242 12.29 -14.63 -3.10
C TRP A 242 11.50 -13.58 -3.91
N GLU A 243 12.12 -12.95 -4.89
CA GLU A 243 11.48 -11.90 -5.71
C GLU A 243 10.28 -12.48 -6.48
N THR A 244 10.42 -13.68 -7.04
CA THR A 244 9.33 -14.33 -7.75
C THR A 244 8.16 -14.63 -6.83
N LEU A 245 8.40 -15.23 -5.66
CA LEU A 245 7.34 -15.64 -4.74
C LEU A 245 6.67 -14.44 -4.05
N ARG A 246 7.43 -13.37 -3.79
CA ARG A 246 6.91 -12.19 -3.10
C ARG A 246 6.25 -11.17 -4.03
N CYS A 247 6.80 -10.94 -5.20
CA CYS A 247 6.38 -9.85 -6.08
C CYS A 247 5.78 -10.38 -7.40
N TRP A 248 6.57 -11.15 -8.17
CA TRP A 248 6.18 -11.48 -9.53
C TRP A 248 5.01 -12.45 -9.61
N SER A 249 4.86 -13.38 -8.66
CA SER A 249 3.72 -14.30 -8.62
C SER A 249 2.36 -13.58 -8.53
N PHE A 250 2.34 -12.38 -7.99
CA PHE A 250 1.14 -11.54 -7.90
C PHE A 250 0.96 -10.65 -9.14
N LEU A 251 2.01 -9.95 -9.52
CA LEU A 251 1.94 -9.04 -10.68
C LEU A 251 1.79 -9.78 -12.01
N ASP A 252 2.42 -10.95 -12.18
CA ASP A 252 2.27 -11.74 -13.41
C ASP A 252 0.82 -12.18 -13.62
N VAL A 253 0.10 -12.56 -12.55
CA VAL A 253 -1.32 -12.88 -12.65
C VAL A 253 -2.13 -11.63 -12.99
N ALA A 254 -1.88 -10.51 -12.32
CA ALA A 254 -2.61 -9.27 -12.55
C ALA A 254 -2.42 -8.72 -13.98
N VAL A 255 -1.18 -8.79 -14.52
CA VAL A 255 -0.82 -8.20 -15.82
C VAL A 255 -0.92 -9.19 -16.97
N HIS A 256 -0.45 -10.42 -16.79
CA HIS A 256 -0.41 -11.42 -17.86
C HIS A 256 -1.59 -12.40 -17.82
N GLY A 257 -2.41 -12.39 -16.75
CA GLY A 257 -3.57 -13.26 -16.58
C GLY A 257 -3.22 -14.73 -16.42
N ARG A 258 -2.03 -15.04 -15.92
CA ARG A 258 -1.56 -16.40 -15.69
C ARG A 258 -0.53 -16.46 -14.59
N TYR A 259 -0.49 -17.58 -13.90
CA TYR A 259 0.53 -17.85 -12.89
C TYR A 259 1.92 -17.92 -13.51
N ASN A 260 2.89 -17.39 -12.79
CA ASN A 260 4.31 -17.59 -13.09
C ASN A 260 4.68 -19.06 -12.93
N ALA A 261 5.43 -19.63 -13.88
CA ALA A 261 5.75 -21.05 -13.90
C ALA A 261 6.56 -21.50 -12.67
N LEU A 262 7.51 -20.69 -12.20
CA LEU A 262 8.31 -20.99 -11.01
C LEU A 262 7.42 -20.98 -9.75
N ALA A 263 6.59 -19.95 -9.58
CA ALA A 263 5.67 -19.87 -8.46
C ALA A 263 4.66 -21.02 -8.47
N TRP A 264 4.17 -21.42 -9.64
CA TRP A 264 3.26 -22.55 -9.78
C TRP A 264 3.94 -23.87 -9.40
N ALA A 265 5.15 -24.12 -9.90
CA ALA A 265 5.94 -25.31 -9.56
C ALA A 265 6.22 -25.39 -8.04
N TYR A 266 6.58 -24.26 -7.41
CA TYR A 266 6.74 -24.17 -5.96
C TYR A 266 5.43 -24.53 -5.22
N MET A 267 4.29 -23.97 -5.65
CA MET A 267 3.01 -24.29 -5.02
C MET A 267 2.63 -25.76 -5.18
N GLN A 268 2.88 -26.36 -6.33
CA GLN A 268 2.63 -27.79 -6.56
C GLN A 268 3.51 -28.67 -5.69
N ASP A 269 4.81 -28.40 -5.65
CA ASP A 269 5.80 -29.16 -4.85
C ASP A 269 5.43 -29.17 -3.36
N ARG A 270 4.94 -28.04 -2.84
CA ARG A 270 4.55 -27.87 -1.43
C ARG A 270 3.10 -28.21 -1.13
N GLY A 271 2.31 -28.65 -2.11
CA GLY A 271 0.89 -28.93 -1.94
C GLY A 271 0.04 -27.69 -1.66
N LEU A 272 0.49 -26.50 -2.07
CA LEU A 272 -0.12 -25.19 -1.82
C LEU A 272 -0.93 -24.68 -3.01
N ALA A 273 -0.87 -25.36 -4.17
CA ALA A 273 -1.57 -24.93 -5.38
C ALA A 273 -3.08 -24.78 -5.10
N PRO A 274 -3.69 -23.64 -5.48
CA PRO A 274 -5.11 -23.42 -5.27
C PRO A 274 -5.96 -24.36 -6.15
N GLN A 275 -7.17 -24.60 -5.76
CA GLN A 275 -8.18 -25.21 -6.61
C GLN A 275 -8.60 -24.19 -7.67
N VAL A 276 -8.44 -24.56 -8.93
CA VAL A 276 -8.76 -23.73 -10.10
C VAL A 276 -9.96 -24.35 -10.82
N GLN A 277 -10.97 -23.55 -11.14
CA GLN A 277 -12.12 -23.97 -11.93
C GLN A 277 -11.84 -23.76 -13.44
N PRO A 278 -12.53 -24.46 -14.34
CA PRO A 278 -12.27 -24.36 -15.78
C PRO A 278 -12.36 -22.93 -16.35
N GLU A 279 -13.27 -22.12 -15.83
CA GLU A 279 -13.49 -20.74 -16.28
C GLU A 279 -12.46 -19.73 -15.74
N ASP A 280 -11.74 -20.05 -14.66
CA ASP A 280 -10.84 -19.12 -13.98
C ASP A 280 -9.73 -18.60 -14.89
N ALA A 281 -9.19 -19.46 -15.75
CA ALA A 281 -8.16 -19.08 -16.69
C ALA A 281 -8.64 -17.97 -17.66
N LEU A 282 -9.89 -18.08 -18.14
CA LEU A 282 -10.46 -17.07 -19.03
C LEU A 282 -10.70 -15.75 -18.30
N ILE A 283 -11.21 -15.78 -17.07
CA ILE A 283 -11.40 -14.60 -16.23
C ILE A 283 -10.09 -13.87 -16.03
N LEU A 284 -9.03 -14.59 -15.63
CA LEU A 284 -7.72 -13.99 -15.44
C LEU A 284 -7.15 -13.39 -16.73
N GLN A 285 -7.32 -14.05 -17.88
CA GLN A 285 -6.82 -13.58 -19.16
C GLN A 285 -7.54 -12.33 -19.69
N GLN A 286 -8.78 -12.11 -19.33
CA GLN A 286 -9.57 -10.95 -19.78
C GLN A 286 -9.23 -9.67 -18.99
N GLY A 287 -8.88 -9.80 -17.72
CA GLY A 287 -8.55 -8.65 -16.87
C GLY A 287 -7.15 -8.09 -17.19
N ARG A 288 -7.05 -6.78 -17.40
CA ARG A 288 -5.77 -6.09 -17.62
C ARG A 288 -5.77 -4.77 -16.86
N PRO A 289 -4.67 -4.43 -16.17
CA PRO A 289 -4.52 -3.11 -15.58
C PRO A 289 -4.02 -2.08 -16.60
N ASP A 290 -4.28 -0.81 -16.33
CA ASP A 290 -3.77 0.32 -17.13
C ASP A 290 -2.40 0.81 -16.66
N PHE A 291 -2.04 0.53 -15.41
CA PHE A 291 -0.79 0.89 -14.76
C PHE A 291 -0.54 -0.02 -13.56
N ILE A 292 0.64 0.06 -12.98
CA ILE A 292 0.99 -0.68 -11.76
C ILE A 292 1.27 0.33 -10.65
N ALA A 293 0.58 0.21 -9.51
CA ALA A 293 0.94 0.93 -8.31
C ALA A 293 1.84 0.08 -7.41
N ILE A 294 2.88 0.70 -6.87
CA ILE A 294 3.81 0.04 -5.95
C ILE A 294 3.87 0.77 -4.61
N ASN A 295 3.95 -0.01 -3.54
CA ASN A 295 4.32 0.45 -2.22
C ASN A 295 5.75 0.00 -1.95
N TYR A 296 6.64 0.98 -1.72
CA TYR A 296 8.06 0.72 -1.51
C TYR A 296 8.53 1.30 -0.19
N TYR A 297 9.07 0.46 0.69
CA TYR A 297 9.55 0.90 2.01
C TYR A 297 10.98 0.49 2.31
N SER A 298 11.42 -0.67 1.82
CA SER A 298 12.72 -1.23 2.14
C SER A 298 13.16 -2.24 1.08
N THR A 299 14.44 -2.60 1.06
CA THR A 299 14.97 -3.74 0.29
C THR A 299 15.24 -4.93 1.20
N ALA A 300 15.40 -6.10 0.58
CA ALA A 300 15.78 -7.31 1.28
C ALA A 300 17.17 -7.78 0.82
N THR A 301 17.89 -8.49 1.69
CA THR A 301 19.07 -9.24 1.32
C THR A 301 18.82 -10.71 1.65
N ILE A 302 19.09 -11.57 0.68
CA ILE A 302 18.64 -12.96 0.65
C ILE A 302 19.84 -13.87 0.40
N ALA A 303 19.89 -14.96 1.14
CA ALA A 303 20.88 -16.02 0.97
C ALA A 303 20.21 -17.38 0.75
N ALA A 304 20.98 -18.33 0.29
CA ALA A 304 20.55 -19.71 0.14
C ALA A 304 20.07 -20.31 1.47
N SER A 305 19.03 -21.13 1.39
CA SER A 305 18.53 -21.91 2.53
C SER A 305 19.64 -22.83 3.06
N ARG A 306 19.66 -23.03 4.37
CA ARG A 306 20.56 -24.00 5.00
C ARG A 306 19.97 -25.40 5.03
N GLY A 307 18.64 -25.52 4.92
CA GLY A 307 17.92 -26.80 4.98
C GLY A 307 17.99 -27.48 6.37
N ASP A 308 18.26 -26.70 7.42
CA ASP A 308 18.43 -27.20 8.78
C ASP A 308 17.26 -26.84 9.73
N GLY A 309 16.17 -26.33 9.17
CA GLY A 309 15.00 -25.86 9.90
C GLY A 309 15.16 -24.48 10.55
N ALA A 310 16.30 -23.81 10.36
CA ALA A 310 16.61 -22.52 10.97
C ALA A 310 16.35 -21.32 10.03
N ASP A 311 15.92 -21.58 8.79
CA ASP A 311 15.69 -20.53 7.81
C ASP A 311 14.53 -19.62 8.20
N VAL A 312 13.54 -20.15 8.91
CA VAL A 312 12.35 -19.44 9.37
C VAL A 312 12.52 -19.06 10.84
N ALA A 313 13.14 -17.91 11.11
CA ALA A 313 13.15 -17.39 12.47
C ALA A 313 11.77 -16.80 12.79
N PRO A 314 11.07 -17.23 13.87
CA PRO A 314 9.84 -16.61 14.29
C PRO A 314 10.14 -15.18 14.74
N ARG A 315 9.71 -14.18 13.96
CA ARG A 315 9.72 -12.78 14.34
C ARG A 315 8.28 -12.30 14.40
N ALA A 316 7.88 -11.87 15.57
CA ALA A 316 6.60 -11.19 15.74
C ALA A 316 6.65 -9.85 14.99
N GLY A 317 5.66 -9.53 14.20
CA GLY A 317 5.20 -8.20 14.06
C GLY A 317 5.22 -7.59 12.67
N ASP A 318 6.25 -7.04 12.20
CA ASP A 318 6.23 -6.05 11.11
C ASP A 318 6.37 -6.70 9.72
N GLN A 319 5.47 -6.36 8.78
CA GLN A 319 5.47 -6.89 7.41
C GLN A 319 6.73 -6.55 6.60
N GLN A 320 7.52 -5.58 7.04
CA GLN A 320 8.79 -5.24 6.41
C GLN A 320 9.97 -6.06 6.95
N ILE A 321 9.74 -6.87 7.98
CA ILE A 321 10.74 -7.81 8.48
C ILE A 321 10.64 -9.09 7.67
N MET A 322 11.71 -9.41 6.96
CA MET A 322 11.77 -10.59 6.12
C MET A 322 11.79 -11.86 6.93
N LEU A 323 10.92 -12.79 6.57
CA LEU A 323 10.98 -14.19 7.00
C LEU A 323 11.66 -15.02 5.90
N GLY A 324 12.36 -16.06 6.33
CA GLY A 324 12.86 -17.08 5.41
C GLY A 324 11.75 -18.03 4.96
N GLU A 325 12.08 -18.83 3.95
CA GLU A 325 11.25 -19.94 3.48
C GLU A 325 12.12 -21.20 3.45
N GLU A 326 11.79 -22.15 4.32
CA GLU A 326 12.60 -23.37 4.50
C GLU A 326 12.83 -24.12 3.18
N GLY A 327 14.08 -24.41 2.90
CA GLY A 327 14.50 -25.07 1.66
C GLY A 327 14.44 -24.18 0.41
N VAL A 328 14.20 -22.88 0.54
CA VAL A 328 14.08 -21.94 -0.60
C VAL A 328 15.04 -20.77 -0.44
N TYR A 329 14.96 -20.04 0.68
CA TYR A 329 15.83 -18.90 0.98
C TYR A 329 15.81 -18.53 2.46
N ARG A 330 16.81 -17.79 2.91
CA ARG A 330 16.84 -17.14 4.22
C ARG A 330 17.15 -15.65 4.11
N PRO A 331 16.69 -14.82 5.07
CA PRO A 331 17.11 -13.43 5.12
C PRO A 331 18.58 -13.30 5.55
N ALA A 332 19.24 -12.27 5.05
CA ALA A 332 20.60 -11.91 5.40
C ALA A 332 20.70 -10.39 5.66
N GLU A 333 21.77 -9.97 6.31
CA GLU A 333 22.05 -8.56 6.61
C GLU A 333 22.81 -7.91 5.43
N ASN A 334 22.48 -6.65 5.15
CA ASN A 334 23.20 -5.82 4.20
C ASN A 334 23.97 -4.73 4.97
N PRO A 335 25.31 -4.77 5.00
CA PRO A 335 26.09 -3.79 5.74
C PRO A 335 26.19 -2.42 5.04
N TRP A 336 25.70 -2.31 3.80
CA TRP A 336 25.85 -1.12 2.96
C TRP A 336 24.65 -0.17 3.01
N VAL A 337 23.59 -0.53 3.73
CA VAL A 337 22.36 0.26 3.84
C VAL A 337 22.04 0.60 5.29
N GLY A 338 21.49 1.79 5.51
CA GLY A 338 21.03 2.22 6.83
C GLY A 338 19.70 1.60 7.23
N LYS A 339 19.28 1.85 8.47
CA LYS A 339 17.97 1.41 9.00
C LYS A 339 17.25 2.58 9.67
N THR A 340 15.93 2.58 9.61
CA THR A 340 15.07 3.48 10.38
C THR A 340 15.13 3.14 11.87
N PRO A 341 14.63 4.01 12.77
CA PRO A 341 14.51 3.68 14.19
C PRO A 341 13.73 2.39 14.49
N TYR A 342 12.86 1.98 13.56
CA TYR A 342 12.08 0.74 13.64
C TYR A 342 12.69 -0.44 12.88
N GLY A 343 13.95 -0.34 12.47
CA GLY A 343 14.71 -1.42 11.87
C GLY A 343 14.46 -1.66 10.38
N TRP A 344 13.69 -0.82 9.71
CA TRP A 344 13.46 -0.94 8.27
C TRP A 344 14.68 -0.43 7.49
N VAL A 345 15.05 -1.16 6.46
CA VAL A 345 16.18 -0.78 5.60
C VAL A 345 15.84 0.48 4.82
N VAL A 346 16.76 1.46 4.83
CA VAL A 346 16.66 2.70 4.05
C VAL A 346 17.52 2.55 2.81
N ASP A 347 16.89 2.38 1.66
CA ASP A 347 17.60 2.15 0.40
C ASP A 347 16.94 2.89 -0.78
N PRO A 348 17.29 4.14 -1.01
CA PRO A 348 16.80 4.90 -2.15
C PRO A 348 17.20 4.30 -3.52
N VAL A 349 18.40 3.72 -3.62
CA VAL A 349 18.87 3.08 -4.87
C VAL A 349 18.03 1.84 -5.19
N GLY A 350 17.62 1.11 -4.17
CA GLY A 350 16.69 -0.01 -4.31
C GLY A 350 15.34 0.38 -4.90
N LEU A 351 14.84 1.59 -4.61
CA LEU A 351 13.64 2.13 -5.28
C LEU A 351 13.85 2.24 -6.79
N ARG A 352 14.97 2.84 -7.23
CA ARG A 352 15.28 2.95 -8.67
C ARG A 352 15.36 1.58 -9.33
N LEU A 353 16.03 0.63 -8.66
CA LEU A 353 16.14 -0.74 -9.16
C LEU A 353 14.76 -1.41 -9.28
N THR A 354 13.89 -1.22 -8.28
CA THR A 354 12.51 -1.74 -8.29
C THR A 354 11.69 -1.16 -9.43
N LEU A 355 11.74 0.16 -9.62
CA LEU A 355 11.04 0.85 -10.71
C LEU A 355 11.47 0.34 -12.08
N ARG A 356 12.78 0.16 -12.29
CA ARG A 356 13.32 -0.41 -13.53
C ARG A 356 12.84 -1.82 -13.79
N LYS A 357 12.92 -2.71 -12.79
CA LYS A 357 12.48 -4.10 -12.93
C LYS A 357 10.99 -4.21 -13.26
N VAL A 358 10.14 -3.41 -12.61
CA VAL A 358 8.70 -3.37 -12.90
C VAL A 358 8.45 -2.88 -14.32
N CYS A 359 9.11 -1.78 -14.72
CA CYS A 359 8.97 -1.21 -16.06
C CYS A 359 9.46 -2.18 -17.15
N GLU A 360 10.65 -2.76 -16.98
CA GLU A 360 11.24 -3.72 -17.95
C GLU A 360 10.37 -4.98 -18.10
N ARG A 361 9.76 -5.46 -17.01
CA ARG A 361 8.96 -6.69 -17.03
C ARG A 361 7.58 -6.50 -17.66
N TYR A 362 6.93 -5.38 -17.42
CA TYR A 362 5.51 -5.21 -17.74
C TYR A 362 5.23 -4.15 -18.81
N GLY A 363 6.14 -3.20 -19.03
CA GLY A 363 5.95 -2.14 -20.03
C GLY A 363 4.74 -1.23 -19.73
N LEU A 364 4.33 -1.11 -18.47
CA LEU A 364 3.21 -0.28 -18.03
C LEU A 364 3.71 0.92 -17.23
N PRO A 365 2.97 2.04 -17.25
CA PRO A 365 3.23 3.16 -16.36
C PRO A 365 3.20 2.74 -14.89
N VAL A 366 4.02 3.39 -14.06
CA VAL A 366 4.15 3.07 -12.63
C VAL A 366 3.71 4.26 -11.78
N LEU A 367 2.94 3.98 -10.72
CA LEU A 367 2.61 4.92 -9.66
C LEU A 367 3.26 4.45 -8.37
N ILE A 368 4.02 5.31 -7.68
CA ILE A 368 4.42 5.00 -6.30
C ILE A 368 3.26 5.42 -5.40
N SER A 369 2.47 4.44 -4.97
CA SER A 369 1.28 4.66 -4.14
C SER A 369 1.57 4.78 -2.66
N GLU A 370 2.73 4.25 -2.21
CA GLU A 370 3.25 4.46 -0.86
C GLU A 370 4.78 4.42 -0.86
N ASN A 371 5.37 5.32 -0.10
CA ASN A 371 6.77 5.33 0.32
C ASN A 371 6.93 6.26 1.52
N GLY A 372 7.69 5.88 2.52
CA GLY A 372 7.87 6.74 3.69
C GLY A 372 8.64 6.04 4.80
N MET A 373 8.89 6.79 5.86
CA MET A 373 9.48 6.23 7.06
C MET A 373 8.66 6.60 8.30
N GLY A 374 8.42 5.61 9.13
CA GLY A 374 7.87 5.83 10.46
C GLY A 374 8.97 6.24 11.42
N ALA A 375 8.67 7.23 12.26
CA ALA A 375 9.60 7.73 13.28
C ALA A 375 8.85 8.22 14.52
N PRO A 376 9.53 8.31 15.68
CA PRO A 376 8.93 8.84 16.92
C PRO A 376 8.98 10.38 16.92
N ASP A 377 8.17 11.00 16.07
CA ASP A 377 8.11 12.46 15.94
C ASP A 377 7.68 13.10 17.27
N LYS A 378 8.33 14.20 17.61
CA LYS A 378 8.10 14.92 18.86
C LYS A 378 7.60 16.33 18.57
N LEU A 379 6.52 16.70 19.27
CA LEU A 379 6.07 18.09 19.34
C LEU A 379 6.93 18.84 20.36
N GLU A 380 7.65 19.86 19.89
CA GLU A 380 8.49 20.69 20.72
C GLU A 380 7.68 21.74 21.50
N HIS A 381 8.29 22.35 22.52
CA HIS A 381 7.62 23.34 23.37
C HIS A 381 7.17 24.61 22.61
N ASP A 382 7.83 24.92 21.51
CA ASP A 382 7.48 26.07 20.64
C ASP A 382 6.37 25.73 19.62
N GLY A 383 5.82 24.52 19.69
CA GLY A 383 4.77 24.06 18.78
C GLY A 383 5.26 23.55 17.44
N THR A 384 6.57 23.37 17.25
CA THR A 384 7.16 22.82 16.03
C THR A 384 7.36 21.30 16.10
N VAL A 385 7.43 20.65 14.95
CA VAL A 385 7.84 19.25 14.81
C VAL A 385 8.97 19.17 13.81
N ASN A 386 10.18 18.89 14.31
CA ASN A 386 11.41 18.84 13.53
C ASN A 386 11.67 17.40 13.06
N ASP A 387 11.37 17.13 11.81
CA ASP A 387 11.48 15.81 11.17
C ASP A 387 12.46 15.82 9.98
N ASP A 388 13.63 16.42 10.16
CA ASP A 388 14.69 16.53 9.13
C ASP A 388 15.13 15.17 8.57
N TYR A 389 15.11 14.12 9.38
CA TYR A 389 15.37 12.75 8.95
C TYR A 389 14.36 12.28 7.89
N ARG A 390 13.07 12.73 7.96
CA ARG A 390 12.07 12.44 6.94
C ARG A 390 12.34 13.20 5.66
N ILE A 391 12.76 14.46 5.77
CA ILE A 391 13.20 15.27 4.63
C ILE A 391 14.36 14.59 3.91
N ALA A 392 15.40 14.19 4.64
CA ALA A 392 16.55 13.50 4.06
C ALA A 392 16.16 12.16 3.38
N PHE A 393 15.28 11.38 4.00
CA PHE A 393 14.76 10.16 3.42
C PHE A 393 14.02 10.42 2.09
N LEU A 394 13.06 11.35 2.09
CA LEU A 394 12.25 11.66 0.91
C LEU A 394 13.10 12.26 -0.21
N GLN A 395 14.03 13.17 0.12
CA GLN A 395 14.93 13.80 -0.85
C GLN A 395 15.77 12.74 -1.58
N ALA A 396 16.35 11.80 -0.84
CA ALA A 396 17.14 10.71 -1.43
C ALA A 396 16.31 9.81 -2.36
N HIS A 397 15.06 9.52 -2.01
CA HIS A 397 14.16 8.72 -2.85
C HIS A 397 13.70 9.50 -4.10
N ILE A 398 13.37 10.78 -3.97
CA ILE A 398 12.99 11.66 -5.10
C ILE A 398 14.13 11.76 -6.12
N GLU A 399 15.37 11.86 -5.68
CA GLU A 399 16.51 11.83 -6.59
C GLU A 399 16.61 10.51 -7.37
N GLN A 400 16.35 9.36 -6.72
CA GLN A 400 16.35 8.07 -7.41
C GLN A 400 15.17 7.90 -8.36
N MET A 401 14.03 8.51 -8.07
CA MET A 401 12.90 8.58 -9.01
C MET A 401 13.26 9.37 -10.26
N ARG A 402 13.93 10.52 -10.09
CA ARG A 402 14.42 11.33 -11.20
C ARG A 402 15.40 10.55 -12.10
N LEU A 403 16.29 9.78 -11.50
CA LEU A 403 17.21 8.90 -12.22
C LEU A 403 16.46 7.71 -12.88
N ALA A 404 15.41 7.17 -12.27
CA ALA A 404 14.59 6.14 -12.89
C ALA A 404 13.86 6.65 -14.14
N ILE A 405 13.38 7.89 -14.12
CA ILE A 405 12.80 8.54 -15.31
C ILE A 405 13.87 8.67 -16.40
N ALA A 406 15.11 9.04 -16.06
CA ALA A 406 16.23 9.06 -17.01
C ALA A 406 16.55 7.66 -17.57
N ASP A 407 16.32 6.59 -16.80
CA ASP A 407 16.44 5.20 -17.25
C ASP A 407 15.32 4.76 -18.21
N GLY A 408 14.28 5.59 -18.41
CA GLY A 408 13.14 5.31 -19.29
C GLY A 408 11.90 4.80 -18.58
N VAL A 409 11.84 4.87 -17.23
CA VAL A 409 10.62 4.51 -16.49
C VAL A 409 9.55 5.57 -16.70
N GLU A 410 8.36 5.14 -17.12
CA GLU A 410 7.17 5.99 -17.16
C GLU A 410 6.56 6.07 -15.76
N LEU A 411 6.99 7.08 -14.99
CA LEU A 411 6.54 7.31 -13.62
C LEU A 411 5.44 8.37 -13.61
N MET A 412 4.23 7.99 -13.16
CA MET A 412 3.02 8.83 -13.17
C MET A 412 2.94 9.79 -11.99
N GLY A 413 3.42 9.35 -10.83
CA GLY A 413 3.25 10.11 -9.59
C GLY A 413 3.89 9.44 -8.39
N TYR A 414 3.84 10.17 -7.28
CA TYR A 414 4.42 9.80 -6.01
C TYR A 414 3.53 10.21 -4.86
N CYS A 415 3.05 9.25 -4.08
CA CYS A 415 2.16 9.44 -2.93
C CYS A 415 2.84 8.93 -1.65
N PRO A 416 3.67 9.77 -0.98
CA PRO A 416 4.26 9.38 0.29
C PRO A 416 3.23 8.91 1.32
N TRP A 417 3.61 7.94 2.13
CA TRP A 417 2.91 7.52 3.32
C TRP A 417 3.47 8.27 4.54
N ALA A 418 2.74 9.27 5.12
CA ALA A 418 1.34 9.56 4.87
C ALA A 418 1.09 11.08 4.83
N ALA A 419 -0.11 11.48 4.33
CA ALA A 419 -0.50 12.88 4.32
C ALA A 419 -0.59 13.48 5.74
N ILE A 420 -1.27 12.78 6.63
CA ILE A 420 -1.42 13.10 8.06
C ILE A 420 -0.94 11.91 8.88
N ASP A 421 -0.61 12.12 10.15
CA ASP A 421 -0.27 11.01 11.04
C ASP A 421 -1.42 10.01 11.12
N VAL A 422 -1.08 8.74 10.98
CA VAL A 422 -1.99 7.60 11.00
C VAL A 422 -1.70 6.72 12.21
N VAL A 423 -2.67 5.90 12.61
CA VAL A 423 -2.39 4.81 13.56
C VAL A 423 -1.57 3.76 12.83
N SER A 424 -0.32 3.55 13.27
CA SER A 424 0.50 2.46 12.75
C SER A 424 -0.10 1.12 13.14
N THR A 425 -0.06 0.16 12.21
CA THR A 425 -0.70 -1.16 12.40
C THR A 425 -0.21 -1.88 13.68
N HIS A 426 1.04 -1.69 14.08
CA HIS A 426 1.63 -2.39 15.22
C HIS A 426 2.11 -1.50 16.36
N GLN A 427 2.38 -0.21 16.10
CA GLN A 427 3.01 0.69 17.06
C GLN A 427 2.16 1.93 17.37
N GLY A 428 0.86 1.89 17.08
CA GLY A 428 -0.05 2.99 17.38
C GLY A 428 0.45 4.35 16.85
N TYR A 429 0.38 5.38 17.67
CA TYR A 429 0.89 6.71 17.38
C TYR A 429 2.36 6.93 17.74
N ALA A 430 3.02 6.00 18.40
CA ALA A 430 4.45 6.07 18.66
C ALA A 430 5.26 6.09 17.34
N LYS A 431 4.75 5.46 16.29
CA LYS A 431 5.35 5.43 14.96
C LYS A 431 4.57 6.31 14.00
N ARG A 432 5.06 7.50 13.74
CA ARG A 432 4.39 8.53 12.93
C ARG A 432 4.97 8.61 11.53
N TYR A 433 4.12 8.90 10.55
CA TYR A 433 4.50 8.93 9.13
C TYR A 433 4.14 10.24 8.41
N GLY A 434 3.16 10.98 8.93
CA GLY A 434 2.53 12.09 8.22
C GLY A 434 3.44 13.31 8.03
N PHE A 435 3.10 14.12 7.05
CA PHE A 435 3.57 15.51 6.93
C PHE A 435 2.87 16.42 7.95
N ILE A 436 1.68 16.05 8.35
CA ILE A 436 0.86 16.75 9.33
C ILE A 436 0.82 15.92 10.60
N TYR A 437 1.31 16.49 11.69
CA TYR A 437 1.26 15.90 13.02
C TYR A 437 -0.14 16.00 13.58
N VAL A 438 -0.65 14.90 14.13
CA VAL A 438 -1.91 14.86 14.88
C VAL A 438 -1.58 14.83 16.36
N ASP A 439 -1.97 15.90 17.09
CA ASP A 439 -1.66 16.00 18.51
C ASP A 439 -2.56 15.08 19.34
N ARG A 440 -2.16 13.83 19.42
CA ARG A 440 -2.67 12.79 20.31
C ARG A 440 -1.55 11.85 20.73
N GLY A 441 -1.73 11.23 21.89
CA GLY A 441 -0.95 10.07 22.36
C GLY A 441 -1.63 8.76 22.01
N GLU A 442 -1.20 7.68 22.63
CA GLU A 442 -1.81 6.36 22.47
C GLU A 442 -3.23 6.33 23.08
N ASP A 443 -3.36 6.63 24.36
CA ASP A 443 -4.64 6.62 25.10
C ASP A 443 -5.22 8.03 25.28
N ASP A 444 -4.41 9.07 25.15
CA ASP A 444 -4.83 10.48 25.31
C ASP A 444 -5.09 11.13 23.95
N LEU A 445 -6.38 11.35 23.66
CA LEU A 445 -6.81 11.99 22.41
C LEU A 445 -6.47 13.48 22.33
N LYS A 446 -6.19 14.12 23.46
CA LYS A 446 -5.95 15.57 23.52
C LYS A 446 -7.02 16.34 22.72
N ARG A 447 -6.57 17.21 21.77
CA ARG A 447 -7.46 17.96 20.90
C ARG A 447 -7.45 17.48 19.44
N LEU A 448 -6.65 16.48 19.13
CA LEU A 448 -6.44 15.99 17.75
C LEU A 448 -6.04 17.13 16.80
N GLN A 449 -5.33 18.13 17.31
CA GLN A 449 -4.92 19.31 16.54
C GLN A 449 -3.97 18.91 15.41
N ARG A 450 -4.12 19.56 14.24
CA ARG A 450 -3.24 19.39 13.10
C ARG A 450 -2.09 20.39 13.15
N ILE A 451 -0.86 19.89 13.16
CA ILE A 451 0.35 20.74 13.22
C ILE A 451 1.23 20.37 12.02
N ARG A 452 1.61 21.38 11.23
CA ARG A 452 2.47 21.20 10.07
C ARG A 452 3.88 20.87 10.54
N LYS A 453 4.43 19.73 10.12
CA LYS A 453 5.79 19.34 10.39
C LYS A 453 6.78 20.14 9.50
N ARG A 454 8.05 20.08 9.79
CA ARG A 454 9.06 20.71 8.93
C ARG A 454 9.05 20.11 7.52
N SER A 455 8.85 18.81 7.39
CA SER A 455 8.70 18.13 6.11
C SER A 455 7.49 18.60 5.29
N PHE A 456 6.44 19.12 5.91
CA PHE A 456 5.29 19.72 5.22
C PHE A 456 5.71 20.89 4.34
N TRP A 457 6.49 21.83 4.89
CA TRP A 457 6.96 23.01 4.19
C TRP A 457 7.98 22.66 3.10
N TRP A 458 8.90 21.76 3.42
CA TRP A 458 9.85 21.25 2.46
C TRP A 458 9.16 20.57 1.27
N TYR A 459 8.17 19.73 1.52
CA TYR A 459 7.45 19.02 0.45
C TYR A 459 6.61 19.98 -0.41
N LYS A 460 6.03 21.01 0.21
CA LYS A 460 5.39 22.11 -0.52
C LYS A 460 6.35 22.75 -1.54
N ASP A 461 7.58 23.02 -1.16
CA ASP A 461 8.58 23.57 -2.06
C ASP A 461 8.98 22.60 -3.17
N VAL A 462 9.12 21.32 -2.86
CA VAL A 462 9.34 20.25 -3.86
C VAL A 462 8.22 20.23 -4.91
N ILE A 463 6.98 20.28 -4.48
CA ILE A 463 5.82 20.29 -5.38
C ILE A 463 5.80 21.54 -6.25
N ALA A 464 6.03 22.71 -5.67
CA ALA A 464 6.04 23.99 -6.37
C ALA A 464 7.11 24.04 -7.47
N GLN A 465 8.25 23.36 -7.26
CA GLN A 465 9.35 23.27 -8.22
C GLN A 465 9.26 22.05 -9.15
N ASN A 466 8.17 21.27 -9.09
CA ASN A 466 8.03 20.00 -9.80
C ASN A 466 9.25 19.07 -9.59
N GLY A 467 9.73 18.94 -8.33
CA GLY A 467 10.87 18.10 -7.98
C GLY A 467 12.23 18.57 -8.50
N ASN A 468 12.30 19.73 -9.13
CA ASN A 468 13.57 20.29 -9.62
C ASN A 468 14.20 21.12 -8.49
N HIS A 469 15.19 20.58 -7.82
CA HIS A 469 16.03 21.37 -6.92
C HIS A 469 17.10 22.09 -7.73
N ASP A 470 17.17 23.41 -7.61
CA ASP A 470 18.26 24.20 -8.15
C ASP A 470 19.49 23.96 -7.25
N GLU A 471 20.50 23.25 -7.76
CA GLU A 471 21.76 22.98 -7.04
C GLU A 471 22.55 24.27 -6.73
N SER A 472 22.11 25.43 -7.23
CA SER A 472 22.77 26.71 -7.03
C SER A 472 22.60 27.33 -5.62
N GLN A 473 21.83 26.67 -4.73
CA GLN A 473 21.58 27.15 -3.35
C GLN A 473 22.27 26.30 -2.25
N ARG A 474 23.30 25.54 -2.59
CA ARG A 474 24.19 24.88 -1.62
C ARG A 474 25.43 25.73 -1.33
#